data_8fe918e691ff823b41002c60e6aaf038
#
_entry.id   8fe918e691ff823b41002c60e6aaf038
#
_cell.length_a   1.000
_cell.length_b   1.000
_cell.length_c   1.000
_cell.angle_alpha   90.00
_cell.angle_beta   90.00
_cell.angle_gamma   90.00
#
_symmetry.space_group_name_H-M   'P 1'
#
loop_
_entity.id
_entity.type
_entity.pdbx_description
1 polymer ?
#
loop_
_entity_poly.entity_id
_entity_poly.type
_entity_poly.pdbx_seq_one_letter_code
_entity_poly.pdbx_strand_id
1 'polypeptide(L)'
;MTKFRKFCLILVGYLALAYPALAVQPQERLNDPILEERARLLSKNIRCLVCLNQSIDDSNATLAKDLRVLVRERLTAGATDNEIFDFLVDKYGDFILLNPPLKPSTYFLWYGPVIFLIIGVLMIIFILKRRRRLPPEKPLSREESLSLSKLLEQKDRN
;
A
#
# COMPACT_ATOMS: atom_id res chain seq x y z
N MET A 1 -21.98 20.92 -31.22
CA MET A 1 -21.64 21.74 -30.02
C MET A 1 -22.61 21.55 -28.86
N THR A 2 -23.90 21.28 -29.05
CA THR A 2 -24.91 21.11 -27.97
C THR A 2 -24.77 19.83 -27.15
N LYS A 3 -24.34 18.71 -27.72
CA LYS A 3 -24.16 17.42 -26.99
C LYS A 3 -22.97 17.47 -26.03
N PHE A 4 -21.85 18.10 -26.40
CA PHE A 4 -20.69 18.29 -25.59
C PHE A 4 -20.99 19.18 -24.36
N ARG A 5 -21.75 20.26 -24.56
CA ARG A 5 -22.17 21.16 -23.47
C ARG A 5 -23.09 20.47 -22.46
N LYS A 6 -24.01 19.60 -22.92
CA LYS A 6 -24.84 18.77 -22.04
C LYS A 6 -24.03 17.77 -21.26
N PHE A 7 -23.04 17.12 -21.88
CA PHE A 7 -22.14 16.18 -21.21
C PHE A 7 -21.31 16.86 -20.12
N CYS A 8 -20.73 18.07 -20.41
CA CYS A 8 -20.00 18.83 -19.38
C CYS A 8 -20.90 19.27 -18.23
N LEU A 9 -22.15 19.65 -18.47
CA LEU A 9 -23.08 20.04 -17.40
C LEU A 9 -23.46 18.82 -16.48
N ILE A 10 -23.63 17.63 -17.07
CA ILE A 10 -23.89 16.41 -16.32
C ILE A 10 -22.66 16.03 -15.50
N LEU A 11 -21.45 16.15 -16.05
CA LEU A 11 -20.20 15.85 -15.35
C LEU A 11 -19.97 16.80 -14.17
N VAL A 12 -20.20 18.11 -14.36
CA VAL A 12 -20.11 19.11 -13.29
C VAL A 12 -21.18 18.87 -12.22
N GLY A 13 -22.40 18.51 -12.60
CA GLY A 13 -23.46 18.13 -11.66
C GLY A 13 -23.09 16.89 -10.82
N TYR A 14 -22.46 15.88 -11.43
CA TYR A 14 -22.00 14.68 -10.72
C TYR A 14 -20.84 14.97 -9.75
N LEU A 15 -19.93 15.88 -10.12
CA LEU A 15 -18.83 16.33 -9.26
C LEU A 15 -19.32 17.15 -8.06
N ALA A 16 -20.41 17.92 -8.23
CA ALA A 16 -21.00 18.73 -7.15
C ALA A 16 -21.73 17.90 -6.08
N LEU A 17 -22.09 16.64 -6.39
CA LEU A 17 -22.73 15.71 -5.46
C LEU A 17 -21.75 14.91 -4.57
N ALA A 18 -20.44 15.02 -4.82
CA ALA A 18 -19.40 14.39 -4.00
C ALA A 18 -19.16 15.19 -2.71
N TYR A 19 -20.13 15.20 -1.79
CA TYR A 19 -19.92 15.75 -0.45
C TYR A 19 -19.01 14.81 0.35
N PRO A 20 -17.98 15.34 1.05
CA PRO A 20 -17.20 14.53 1.97
C PRO A 20 -18.11 14.04 3.10
N ALA A 21 -18.25 12.74 3.23
CA ALA A 21 -18.94 12.13 4.37
C ALA A 21 -18.09 12.33 5.62
N LEU A 22 -18.49 13.27 6.49
CA LEU A 22 -17.83 13.49 7.78
C LEU A 22 -18.33 12.41 8.76
N ALA A 23 -17.47 11.47 9.12
CA ALA A 23 -17.77 10.39 10.06
C ALA A 23 -17.85 10.87 11.52
N VAL A 24 -17.16 11.95 11.86
CA VAL A 24 -17.13 12.52 13.22
C VAL A 24 -18.42 13.28 13.53
N GLN A 25 -19.16 12.83 14.54
CA GLN A 25 -20.40 13.48 14.97
C GLN A 25 -20.10 14.74 15.78
N PRO A 26 -20.96 15.80 15.69
CA PRO A 26 -20.76 17.04 16.45
C PRO A 26 -20.68 16.84 17.97
N GLN A 27 -21.37 15.84 18.52
CA GLN A 27 -21.36 15.53 19.96
C GLN A 27 -20.05 14.92 20.48
N GLU A 28 -19.21 14.40 19.58
CA GLU A 28 -17.91 13.83 19.95
C GLU A 28 -16.81 14.89 20.09
N ARG A 29 -17.04 16.11 19.55
CA ARG A 29 -16.01 17.14 19.45
C ARG A 29 -15.71 17.77 20.81
N LEU A 30 -14.43 18.01 21.04
CA LEU A 30 -13.98 18.78 22.19
C LEU A 30 -14.28 20.28 21.98
N ASN A 31 -14.51 20.99 23.07
CA ASN A 31 -14.72 22.45 23.05
C ASN A 31 -13.43 23.22 22.68
N ASP A 32 -12.28 22.67 23.02
CA ASP A 32 -10.97 23.23 22.66
C ASP A 32 -10.62 22.83 21.22
N PRO A 33 -10.51 23.80 20.29
CA PRO A 33 -10.22 23.52 18.90
C PRO A 33 -8.82 22.93 18.67
N ILE A 34 -7.86 23.26 19.53
CA ILE A 34 -6.47 22.76 19.43
C ILE A 34 -6.43 21.28 19.79
N LEU A 35 -7.09 20.91 20.89
CA LEU A 35 -7.20 19.52 21.32
C LEU A 35 -8.03 18.68 20.33
N GLU A 36 -9.08 19.26 19.75
CA GLU A 36 -9.89 18.57 18.74
C GLU A 36 -9.11 18.31 17.45
N GLU A 37 -8.33 19.27 16.96
CA GLU A 37 -7.46 19.05 15.80
C GLU A 37 -6.45 17.94 16.07
N ARG A 38 -5.82 17.96 17.25
CA ARG A 38 -4.89 16.92 17.68
C ARG A 38 -5.56 15.55 17.77
N ALA A 39 -6.78 15.48 18.33
CA ALA A 39 -7.58 14.26 18.40
C ALA A 39 -7.86 13.69 17.01
N ARG A 40 -8.17 14.53 16.04
CA ARG A 40 -8.40 14.13 14.64
C ARG A 40 -7.14 13.61 13.97
N LEU A 41 -6.00 14.30 14.18
CA LEU A 41 -4.72 13.84 13.63
C LEU A 41 -4.34 12.45 14.16
N LEU A 42 -4.54 12.20 15.46
CA LEU A 42 -4.33 10.88 16.05
C LEU A 42 -5.31 9.86 15.47
N SER A 43 -6.59 10.20 15.37
CA SER A 43 -7.65 9.32 14.85
C SER A 43 -7.42 8.87 13.41
N LYS A 44 -6.77 9.70 12.57
CA LYS A 44 -6.38 9.35 11.21
C LYS A 44 -5.29 8.28 11.15
N ASN A 45 -4.49 8.13 12.19
CA ASN A 45 -3.42 7.14 12.28
C ASN A 45 -3.84 5.84 12.97
N ILE A 46 -5.05 5.80 13.53
CA ILE A 46 -5.62 4.64 14.22
C ILE A 46 -6.60 3.91 13.29
N ARG A 47 -6.41 2.60 13.15
CA ARG A 47 -7.23 1.74 12.30
C ARG A 47 -8.53 1.36 12.99
N CYS A 48 -9.62 1.39 12.25
CA CYS A 48 -10.88 0.77 12.66
C CYS A 48 -10.76 -0.76 12.51
N LEU A 49 -10.81 -1.49 13.62
CA LEU A 49 -10.57 -2.95 13.65
C LEU A 49 -11.70 -3.77 13.00
N VAL A 50 -12.89 -3.20 12.83
CA VAL A 50 -14.06 -3.84 12.22
C VAL A 50 -14.35 -3.34 10.80
N CYS A 51 -13.48 -2.48 10.23
CA CYS A 51 -13.65 -1.89 8.92
C CYS A 51 -12.56 -2.36 7.96
N LEU A 52 -12.82 -2.26 6.65
CA LEU A 52 -11.84 -2.57 5.62
C LEU A 52 -10.83 -1.41 5.49
N ASN A 53 -9.77 -1.45 6.30
CA ASN A 53 -8.58 -0.57 6.17
C ASN A 53 -8.85 0.94 6.30
N GLN A 54 -9.92 1.33 6.98
CA GLN A 54 -10.26 2.73 7.26
C GLN A 54 -9.67 3.19 8.59
N SER A 55 -9.42 4.51 8.71
CA SER A 55 -9.12 5.12 10.00
C SER A 55 -10.38 5.21 10.88
N ILE A 56 -10.19 5.39 12.18
CA ILE A 56 -11.35 5.67 13.05
C ILE A 56 -11.94 7.06 12.80
N ASP A 57 -11.20 7.98 12.15
CA ASP A 57 -11.73 9.30 11.76
C ASP A 57 -12.70 9.20 10.58
N ASP A 58 -12.48 8.22 9.68
CA ASP A 58 -13.27 8.02 8.46
C ASP A 58 -14.41 7.00 8.62
N SER A 59 -14.44 6.26 9.74
CA SER A 59 -15.38 5.17 9.97
C SER A 59 -16.57 5.57 10.83
N ASN A 60 -17.77 5.16 10.41
CA ASN A 60 -19.02 5.32 11.16
C ASN A 60 -19.36 4.12 12.07
N ALA A 61 -18.46 3.12 12.17
CA ALA A 61 -18.68 1.97 13.06
C ALA A 61 -18.74 2.39 14.53
N THR A 62 -19.53 1.68 15.33
CA THR A 62 -19.65 1.95 16.78
C THR A 62 -18.29 1.88 17.47
N LEU A 63 -17.47 0.84 17.16
CA LEU A 63 -16.13 0.71 17.72
C LEU A 63 -15.22 1.89 17.34
N ALA A 64 -15.33 2.42 16.12
CA ALA A 64 -14.56 3.60 15.71
C ALA A 64 -14.96 4.83 16.53
N LYS A 65 -16.26 4.98 16.82
CA LYS A 65 -16.77 6.04 17.69
C LYS A 65 -16.22 5.92 19.10
N ASP A 66 -16.27 4.72 19.69
CA ASP A 66 -15.79 4.48 21.04
C ASP A 66 -14.27 4.77 21.15
N LEU A 67 -13.49 4.38 20.14
CA LEU A 67 -12.07 4.69 20.09
C LEU A 67 -11.81 6.19 19.92
N ARG A 68 -12.60 6.92 19.13
CA ARG A 68 -12.50 8.39 19.02
C ARG A 68 -12.79 9.10 20.33
N VAL A 69 -13.80 8.63 21.08
CA VAL A 69 -14.12 9.16 22.41
C VAL A 69 -12.97 8.89 23.37
N LEU A 70 -12.44 7.66 23.40
CA LEU A 70 -11.31 7.28 24.23
C LEU A 70 -10.06 8.15 23.98
N VAL A 71 -9.74 8.42 22.71
CA VAL A 71 -8.62 9.30 22.35
C VAL A 71 -8.84 10.70 22.92
N ARG A 72 -10.04 11.25 22.80
CA ARG A 72 -10.39 12.57 23.34
C ARG A 72 -10.32 12.65 24.87
N GLU A 73 -10.80 11.63 25.54
CA GLU A 73 -10.71 11.50 27.00
C GLU A 73 -9.25 11.48 27.48
N ARG A 74 -8.40 10.71 26.79
CA ARG A 74 -6.97 10.65 27.12
C ARG A 74 -6.26 11.98 26.87
N LEU A 75 -6.58 12.66 25.77
CA LEU A 75 -6.03 13.99 25.48
C LEU A 75 -6.46 15.04 26.51
N THR A 76 -7.73 15.03 26.93
CA THR A 76 -8.26 15.93 27.99
C THR A 76 -7.62 15.64 29.34
N ALA A 77 -7.26 14.39 29.61
CA ALA A 77 -6.50 14.00 30.80
C ALA A 77 -5.00 14.41 30.74
N GLY A 78 -4.55 15.02 29.62
CA GLY A 78 -3.17 15.50 29.47
C GLY A 78 -2.18 14.48 28.95
N ALA A 79 -2.65 13.31 28.45
CA ALA A 79 -1.77 12.30 27.86
C ALA A 79 -1.08 12.81 26.59
N THR A 80 0.16 12.36 26.39
CA THR A 80 0.92 12.60 25.16
C THR A 80 0.46 11.69 24.04
N ASP A 81 0.76 12.04 22.79
CA ASP A 81 0.41 11.23 21.61
C ASP A 81 0.99 9.83 21.69
N ASN A 82 2.25 9.71 22.13
CA ASN A 82 2.93 8.43 22.28
C ASN A 82 2.26 7.54 23.34
N GLU A 83 1.90 8.12 24.49
CA GLU A 83 1.21 7.38 25.55
C GLU A 83 -0.16 6.84 25.08
N ILE A 84 -0.86 7.61 24.23
CA ILE A 84 -2.13 7.17 23.64
C ILE A 84 -1.90 6.00 22.66
N PHE A 85 -0.90 6.12 21.77
CA PHE A 85 -0.57 5.03 20.85
C PHE A 85 -0.08 3.79 21.59
N ASP A 86 0.80 3.92 22.57
CA ASP A 86 1.32 2.81 23.36
C ASP A 86 0.20 2.09 24.11
N PHE A 87 -0.73 2.83 24.71
CA PHE A 87 -1.91 2.26 25.35
C PHE A 87 -2.79 1.46 24.38
N LEU A 88 -3.00 2.00 23.18
CA LEU A 88 -3.81 1.33 22.14
C LEU A 88 -3.11 0.09 21.61
N VAL A 89 -1.80 0.15 21.41
CA VAL A 89 -0.98 -0.97 20.96
C VAL A 89 -0.93 -2.06 22.02
N ASP A 90 -0.80 -1.71 23.29
CA ASP A 90 -0.82 -2.68 24.40
C ASP A 90 -2.16 -3.44 24.48
N LYS A 91 -3.26 -2.73 24.24
CA LYS A 91 -4.61 -3.29 24.32
C LYS A 91 -5.06 -4.06 23.09
N TYR A 92 -4.67 -3.62 21.90
CA TYR A 92 -5.19 -4.13 20.61
C TYR A 92 -4.10 -4.66 19.67
N GLY A 93 -2.84 -4.52 20.06
CA GLY A 93 -1.69 -4.92 19.24
C GLY A 93 -1.29 -3.89 18.19
N ASP A 94 -0.12 -4.12 17.55
CA ASP A 94 0.45 -3.20 16.54
C ASP A 94 -0.48 -2.99 15.32
N PHE A 95 -1.41 -3.92 15.07
CA PHE A 95 -2.35 -3.83 13.96
C PHE A 95 -3.31 -2.64 14.04
N ILE A 96 -3.50 -2.06 15.24
CA ILE A 96 -4.32 -0.85 15.43
C ILE A 96 -3.71 0.39 14.76
N LEU A 97 -2.43 0.39 14.48
CA LEU A 97 -1.76 1.47 13.78
C LEU A 97 -1.90 1.30 12.27
N LEU A 98 -2.34 2.36 11.58
CA LEU A 98 -2.39 2.35 10.10
C LEU A 98 -1.00 2.34 9.49
N ASN A 99 -0.06 3.05 10.13
CA ASN A 99 1.33 3.07 9.73
C ASN A 99 2.14 2.13 10.64
N PRO A 100 2.71 1.04 10.12
CA PRO A 100 3.50 0.13 10.93
C PRO A 100 4.69 0.85 11.56
N PRO A 101 4.92 0.71 12.88
CA PRO A 101 6.07 1.34 13.53
C PRO A 101 7.38 0.71 13.06
N LEU A 102 8.46 1.49 13.03
CA LEU A 102 9.81 1.01 12.74
C LEU A 102 10.36 0.25 13.97
N LYS A 103 9.95 -0.99 14.12
CA LYS A 103 10.44 -1.92 15.16
C LYS A 103 11.30 -3.02 14.50
N PRO A 104 12.18 -3.69 15.25
CA PRO A 104 12.95 -4.82 14.72
C PRO A 104 12.11 -5.89 14.03
N SER A 105 10.90 -6.14 14.54
CA SER A 105 9.92 -7.08 13.97
C SER A 105 9.37 -6.64 12.61
N THR A 106 9.39 -5.34 12.29
CA THR A 106 8.87 -4.80 11.03
C THR A 106 9.97 -4.41 10.03
N TYR A 107 11.26 -4.57 10.37
CA TYR A 107 12.37 -4.26 9.47
C TYR A 107 12.31 -5.04 8.16
N PHE A 108 11.89 -6.30 8.21
CA PHE A 108 11.74 -7.12 7.01
C PHE A 108 10.69 -6.57 6.04
N LEU A 109 9.63 -5.95 6.56
CA LEU A 109 8.58 -5.31 5.75
C LEU A 109 9.12 -4.08 5.00
N TRP A 110 9.94 -3.26 5.67
CA TRP A 110 10.46 -2.02 5.10
C TRP A 110 11.67 -2.22 4.19
N TYR A 111 12.61 -3.06 4.59
CA TYR A 111 13.86 -3.28 3.87
C TYR A 111 13.81 -4.48 2.91
N GLY A 112 12.86 -5.40 3.12
CA GLY A 112 12.71 -6.60 2.31
C GLY A 112 12.66 -6.33 0.81
N PRO A 113 11.78 -5.47 0.30
CA PRO A 113 11.68 -5.18 -1.14
C PRO A 113 12.99 -4.66 -1.74
N VAL A 114 13.71 -3.79 -1.02
CA VAL A 114 14.98 -3.23 -1.47
C VAL A 114 16.08 -4.30 -1.53
N ILE A 115 16.15 -5.16 -0.51
CA ILE A 115 17.11 -6.27 -0.46
C ILE A 115 16.84 -7.25 -1.62
N PHE A 116 15.58 -7.64 -1.85
CA PHE A 116 15.23 -8.52 -2.97
C PHE A 116 15.57 -7.92 -4.32
N LEU A 117 15.36 -6.62 -4.50
CA LEU A 117 15.73 -5.92 -5.72
C LEU A 117 17.24 -5.96 -5.95
N ILE A 118 18.04 -5.68 -4.92
CA ILE A 118 19.50 -5.74 -5.00
C ILE A 118 19.97 -7.15 -5.36
N ILE A 119 19.45 -8.18 -4.68
CA ILE A 119 19.79 -9.58 -4.97
C ILE A 119 19.42 -9.93 -6.41
N GLY A 120 18.25 -9.54 -6.89
CA GLY A 120 17.80 -9.77 -8.27
C GLY A 120 18.73 -9.14 -9.30
N VAL A 121 19.11 -7.88 -9.10
CA VAL A 121 20.06 -7.17 -9.98
C VAL A 121 21.42 -7.86 -9.98
N LEU A 122 21.95 -8.22 -8.81
CA LEU A 122 23.25 -8.92 -8.71
C LEU A 122 23.19 -10.29 -9.41
N MET A 123 22.09 -11.03 -9.26
CA MET A 123 21.90 -12.31 -9.94
C MET A 123 21.87 -12.15 -11.46
N ILE A 124 21.17 -11.15 -11.98
CA ILE A 124 21.13 -10.84 -13.42
C ILE A 124 22.56 -10.52 -13.93
N ILE A 125 23.29 -9.65 -13.23
CA ILE A 125 24.66 -9.29 -13.59
C ILE A 125 25.56 -10.53 -13.60
N PHE A 126 25.42 -11.40 -12.60
CA PHE A 126 26.18 -12.65 -12.51
C PHE A 126 25.87 -13.58 -13.69
N ILE A 127 24.59 -13.78 -14.03
CA ILE A 127 24.17 -14.61 -15.16
C ILE A 127 24.71 -14.04 -16.48
N LEU A 128 24.60 -12.72 -16.70
CA LEU A 128 25.09 -12.08 -17.93
C LEU A 128 26.62 -12.19 -18.04
N LYS A 129 27.37 -12.00 -16.94
CA LYS A 129 28.83 -12.20 -16.94
C LYS A 129 29.20 -13.65 -17.19
N ARG A 130 28.47 -14.61 -16.63
CA ARG A 130 28.70 -16.04 -16.87
C ARG A 130 28.46 -16.42 -18.32
N ARG A 131 27.35 -15.93 -18.92
CA ARG A 131 27.04 -16.14 -20.34
C ARG A 131 28.13 -15.61 -21.28
N ARG A 132 28.69 -14.43 -20.96
CA ARG A 132 29.81 -13.85 -21.76
C ARG A 132 31.10 -14.66 -21.68
N ARG A 133 31.26 -15.53 -20.68
CA ARG A 133 32.44 -16.39 -20.51
C ARG A 133 32.27 -17.77 -21.14
N LEU A 134 31.06 -18.11 -21.61
CA LEU A 134 30.87 -19.34 -22.39
C LEU A 134 31.58 -19.14 -23.74
N PRO A 135 32.42 -20.09 -24.15
CA PRO A 135 33.05 -20.02 -25.47
C PRO A 135 31.92 -20.01 -26.52
N PRO A 136 32.12 -19.29 -27.64
CA PRO A 136 31.15 -19.33 -28.73
C PRO A 136 30.92 -20.77 -29.13
N GLU A 137 29.65 -21.14 -29.32
CA GLU A 137 29.27 -22.48 -29.79
C GLU A 137 30.08 -22.78 -31.04
N LYS A 138 30.73 -23.93 -31.06
CA LYS A 138 31.46 -24.37 -32.23
C LYS A 138 30.50 -24.37 -33.43
N PRO A 139 30.94 -23.78 -34.57
CA PRO A 139 30.11 -23.85 -35.77
C PRO A 139 29.83 -25.31 -36.08
N LEU A 140 28.58 -25.58 -36.49
CA LEU A 140 28.11 -26.91 -36.84
C LEU A 140 29.11 -27.60 -37.75
N SER A 141 29.47 -28.84 -37.40
CA SER A 141 30.30 -29.67 -38.27
C SER A 141 29.58 -29.82 -39.63
N ARG A 142 30.36 -30.05 -40.70
CA ARG A 142 29.83 -30.25 -42.03
C ARG A 142 28.82 -31.41 -42.10
N GLU A 143 29.01 -32.45 -41.29
CA GLU A 143 28.08 -33.59 -41.18
C GLU A 143 26.78 -33.20 -40.44
N GLU A 144 26.89 -32.40 -39.41
CA GLU A 144 25.72 -31.91 -38.66
C GLU A 144 24.88 -30.93 -39.51
N SER A 145 25.50 -30.07 -40.30
CA SER A 145 24.83 -29.17 -41.21
C SER A 145 24.09 -29.91 -42.34
N LEU A 146 24.71 -31.00 -42.89
CA LEU A 146 24.04 -31.86 -43.88
C LEU A 146 22.91 -32.64 -43.29
N SER A 147 23.02 -33.10 -42.06
CA SER A 147 21.93 -33.80 -41.38
C SER A 147 20.74 -32.88 -41.10
N LEU A 148 21.05 -31.65 -40.66
CA LEU A 148 20.06 -30.61 -40.40
C LEU A 148 19.32 -30.24 -41.71
N SER A 149 20.03 -30.05 -42.82
CA SER A 149 19.41 -29.71 -44.11
C SER A 149 18.48 -30.81 -44.60
N LYS A 150 18.86 -32.10 -44.44
CA LYS A 150 17.97 -33.23 -44.77
C LYS A 150 16.69 -33.29 -43.94
N LEU A 151 16.80 -32.98 -42.62
CA LEU A 151 15.63 -32.95 -41.72
C LEU A 151 14.68 -31.78 -42.06
N LEU A 152 15.23 -30.60 -42.43
CA LEU A 152 14.43 -29.46 -42.84
C LEU A 152 13.70 -29.73 -44.17
N GLU A 153 14.38 -30.36 -45.15
CA GLU A 153 13.79 -30.73 -46.43
C GLU A 153 12.70 -31.81 -46.29
N GLN A 154 12.85 -32.72 -45.32
CA GLN A 154 11.83 -33.72 -45.01
C GLN A 154 10.59 -33.10 -44.34
N LYS A 155 10.78 -32.03 -43.52
CA LYS A 155 9.70 -31.32 -42.88
C LYS A 155 8.86 -30.51 -43.87
N ASP A 156 9.49 -29.88 -44.85
CA ASP A 156 8.78 -29.11 -45.90
C ASP A 156 8.01 -29.98 -46.90
N ARG A 157 8.28 -31.28 -46.90
CA ARG A 157 7.65 -32.25 -47.80
C ARG A 157 6.40 -32.94 -47.20
N ASN A 158 6.13 -32.78 -45.90
CA ASN A 158 4.95 -33.27 -45.17
C ASN A 158 3.97 -32.13 -44.82
#